data_a92085ccf42b2b9681bbd39b731dde74
#
_entry.id   a92085ccf42b2b9681bbd39b731dde74
#
_cell.length_a   1.000
_cell.length_b   1.000
_cell.length_c   1.000
_cell.angle_alpha   90.00
_cell.angle_beta   90.00
_cell.angle_gamma   90.00
#
_symmetry.space_group_name_H-M   'P 1'
#
loop_
_entity.id
_entity.type
_entity.pdbx_description
1 polymer ?
#
loop_
_entity_poly.entity_id
_entity_poly.type
_entity_poly.pdbx_seq_one_letter_code
_entity_poly.pdbx_strand_id
1 'polypeptide(L)'
;MGKSVLVVGAGLAGLAAALRLAKNGYSVHIVEKNSQPGGRLNQLKKEGFTFDTGPSFFSMSYEFKQFARDCGIDLPFRYVELDPLYTVNFSNSPKTWYLYKDIKKLAAQFEEVEPDFEEKMRRYLDKCRRIFHDTVDIVIKQNFNSLFDFGLALMRVNPVHLPILFRKFNQQVNRYFVSAEARRMVSLVAFFLGRTPFDTSAVYTLLSYTEFMHDGYYNVEGGMYGIVEGLVRELDKAGVKITCNTEITGFRGANGRLEAFTDRSGQEWSADLFLANGDAAVFRGSVMNRMAFSPEKLDRMEWTMGYLTIYLGIRRKLPHVNHHNYFLGDNFEAYARDVRINPDTLQKPYYYVNVISKYNDHCAPEGCESLFFVCPVPDLRYKPDWSDREEIAMSIISDFGKRIGQDIVPDILTKTIYTPLEWKEQFNLHRGSGLGLSHKIMQIGAFRPKNYDEEFKNLFYAGASTIPGAGLPMAIISANLAFERMTAVL
;
A
#
# COMPACT_ATOMS: atom_id res chain seq x y z
N MET A 1 30.36 -21.19 -7.84
CA MET A 1 29.00 -20.73 -8.19
C MET A 1 28.41 -20.08 -6.94
N GLY A 2 27.74 -18.92 -7.09
CA GLY A 2 27.04 -18.28 -5.97
C GLY A 2 25.93 -19.18 -5.42
N LYS A 3 25.57 -19.01 -4.13
CA LYS A 3 24.43 -19.74 -3.55
C LYS A 3 23.14 -19.47 -4.31
N SER A 4 22.30 -20.48 -4.41
CA SER A 4 20.99 -20.39 -5.07
C SER A 4 19.92 -19.83 -4.11
N VAL A 5 19.03 -18.99 -4.65
CA VAL A 5 17.90 -18.43 -3.92
C VAL A 5 16.61 -18.62 -4.70
N LEU A 6 15.60 -19.17 -4.04
CA LEU A 6 14.24 -19.19 -4.55
C LEU A 6 13.42 -18.09 -3.86
N VAL A 7 12.81 -17.22 -4.67
CA VAL A 7 11.86 -16.19 -4.21
C VAL A 7 10.45 -16.63 -4.60
N VAL A 8 9.57 -16.77 -3.62
CA VAL A 8 8.17 -17.15 -3.81
C VAL A 8 7.30 -15.89 -3.77
N GLY A 9 6.79 -15.50 -4.92
CA GLY A 9 5.99 -14.30 -5.14
C GLY A 9 6.78 -13.15 -5.75
N ALA A 10 6.32 -12.68 -6.91
CA ALA A 10 6.89 -11.57 -7.68
C ALA A 10 6.23 -10.22 -7.33
N GLY A 11 5.79 -10.01 -6.09
CA GLY A 11 5.38 -8.68 -5.60
C GLY A 11 6.57 -7.74 -5.47
N LEU A 12 6.32 -6.44 -5.27
CA LEU A 12 7.38 -5.41 -5.24
C LEU A 12 8.55 -5.76 -4.31
N ALA A 13 8.28 -6.25 -3.09
CA ALA A 13 9.35 -6.62 -2.17
C ALA A 13 10.15 -7.86 -2.65
N GLY A 14 9.48 -8.83 -3.29
CA GLY A 14 10.14 -9.98 -3.87
C GLY A 14 11.05 -9.61 -5.04
N LEU A 15 10.57 -8.76 -5.96
CA LEU A 15 11.36 -8.25 -7.09
C LEU A 15 12.57 -7.44 -6.59
N ALA A 16 12.37 -6.55 -5.61
CA ALA A 16 13.45 -5.72 -5.06
C ALA A 16 14.50 -6.57 -4.32
N ALA A 17 14.09 -7.55 -3.52
CA ALA A 17 15.00 -8.44 -2.83
C ALA A 17 15.77 -9.33 -3.83
N ALA A 18 15.09 -9.87 -4.85
CA ALA A 18 15.70 -10.66 -5.90
C ALA A 18 16.80 -9.89 -6.65
N LEU A 19 16.54 -8.61 -6.98
CA LEU A 19 17.52 -7.77 -7.66
C LEU A 19 18.74 -7.50 -6.76
N ARG A 20 18.54 -7.16 -5.47
CA ARG A 20 19.65 -7.01 -4.51
C ARG A 20 20.50 -8.28 -4.42
N LEU A 21 19.85 -9.44 -4.30
CA LEU A 21 20.54 -10.73 -4.22
C LEU A 21 21.34 -11.02 -5.50
N ALA A 22 20.73 -10.85 -6.67
CA ALA A 22 21.40 -11.09 -7.95
C ALA A 22 22.61 -10.16 -8.15
N LYS A 23 22.49 -8.88 -7.80
CA LYS A 23 23.59 -7.90 -7.85
C LYS A 23 24.72 -8.21 -6.84
N ASN A 24 24.44 -9.03 -5.84
CA ASN A 24 25.43 -9.53 -4.87
C ASN A 24 25.90 -10.97 -5.16
N GLY A 25 25.73 -11.45 -6.37
CA GLY A 25 26.33 -12.72 -6.87
C GLY A 25 25.53 -13.99 -6.53
N TYR A 26 24.29 -13.87 -6.08
CA TYR A 26 23.41 -15.03 -5.89
C TYR A 26 22.75 -15.45 -7.20
N SER A 27 22.54 -16.76 -7.39
CA SER A 27 21.71 -17.28 -8.46
C SER A 27 20.26 -17.28 -8.02
N VAL A 28 19.42 -16.38 -8.58
CA VAL A 28 18.06 -16.15 -8.11
C VAL A 28 17.04 -16.65 -9.11
N HIS A 29 16.02 -17.36 -8.62
CA HIS A 29 14.82 -17.75 -9.37
C HIS A 29 13.57 -17.25 -8.61
N ILE A 30 12.64 -16.64 -9.34
CA ILE A 30 11.35 -16.17 -8.79
C ILE A 30 10.24 -17.08 -9.34
N VAL A 31 9.35 -17.55 -8.46
CA VAL A 31 8.10 -18.23 -8.84
C VAL A 31 6.91 -17.36 -8.41
N GLU A 32 5.94 -17.19 -9.31
CA GLU A 32 4.77 -16.33 -9.11
C GLU A 32 3.49 -17.10 -9.41
N LYS A 33 2.51 -17.01 -8.51
CA LYS A 33 1.20 -17.64 -8.64
C LYS A 33 0.42 -17.16 -9.87
N ASN A 34 0.41 -15.83 -10.08
CA ASN A 34 -0.35 -15.20 -11.14
C ASN A 34 0.37 -15.24 -12.50
N SER A 35 -0.35 -14.85 -13.55
CA SER A 35 0.18 -14.82 -14.92
C SER A 35 1.18 -13.69 -15.19
N GLN A 36 1.25 -12.70 -14.28
CA GLN A 36 2.18 -11.57 -14.39
C GLN A 36 2.72 -11.14 -13.02
N PRO A 37 3.98 -10.65 -12.96
CA PRO A 37 4.58 -10.13 -11.73
C PRO A 37 3.91 -8.84 -11.27
N GLY A 38 4.23 -8.40 -10.04
CA GLY A 38 3.78 -7.14 -9.44
C GLY A 38 2.97 -7.33 -8.16
N GLY A 39 2.32 -8.48 -7.99
CA GLY A 39 1.44 -8.71 -6.85
C GLY A 39 0.29 -7.67 -6.85
N ARG A 40 0.12 -6.90 -5.77
CA ARG A 40 -0.89 -5.83 -5.68
C ARG A 40 -0.53 -4.57 -6.48
N LEU A 41 0.74 -4.34 -6.79
CA LEU A 41 1.18 -3.30 -7.72
C LEU A 41 1.06 -3.86 -9.14
N ASN A 42 -0.13 -3.79 -9.70
CA ASN A 42 -0.47 -4.48 -10.93
C ASN A 42 -1.29 -3.58 -11.88
N GLN A 43 -1.53 -4.07 -13.10
CA GLN A 43 -2.34 -3.41 -14.11
C GLN A 43 -3.41 -4.35 -14.67
N LEU A 44 -4.51 -3.76 -15.10
CA LEU A 44 -5.56 -4.40 -15.88
C LEU A 44 -5.63 -3.73 -17.25
N LYS A 45 -5.49 -4.51 -18.32
CA LYS A 45 -5.71 -4.05 -19.70
C LYS A 45 -6.99 -4.66 -20.23
N LYS A 46 -7.91 -3.83 -20.67
CA LYS A 46 -9.21 -4.28 -21.20
C LYS A 46 -9.75 -3.28 -22.21
N GLU A 47 -10.10 -3.76 -23.40
CA GLU A 47 -10.79 -2.98 -24.46
C GLU A 47 -10.09 -1.66 -24.81
N GLY A 48 -8.73 -1.66 -24.85
CA GLY A 48 -7.91 -0.49 -25.14
C GLY A 48 -7.62 0.42 -23.96
N PHE A 49 -8.20 0.14 -22.79
CA PHE A 49 -7.93 0.85 -21.54
C PHE A 49 -6.87 0.12 -20.72
N THR A 50 -6.05 0.91 -20.00
CA THR A 50 -5.12 0.43 -18.99
C THR A 50 -5.47 1.08 -17.65
N PHE A 51 -5.54 0.27 -16.60
CA PHE A 51 -5.83 0.69 -15.23
C PHE A 51 -4.73 0.20 -14.31
N ASP A 52 -4.30 1.05 -13.37
CA ASP A 52 -3.59 0.57 -12.18
C ASP A 52 -4.59 -0.15 -11.27
N THR A 53 -4.24 -1.33 -10.75
CA THR A 53 -5.22 -2.14 -9.99
C THR A 53 -5.10 -2.04 -8.49
N GLY A 54 -4.05 -1.43 -7.97
CA GLY A 54 -3.77 -1.36 -6.54
C GLY A 54 -3.31 0.02 -6.09
N PRO A 55 -2.06 0.17 -5.62
CA PRO A 55 -1.53 1.47 -5.22
C PRO A 55 -1.53 2.44 -6.40
N SER A 56 -2.04 3.66 -6.17
CA SER A 56 -2.09 4.72 -7.18
C SER A 56 -1.24 5.96 -6.80
N PHE A 57 -0.81 6.06 -5.55
CA PHE A 57 0.06 7.13 -5.08
C PHE A 57 1.52 6.65 -5.03
N PHE A 58 2.40 7.29 -5.79
CA PHE A 58 3.84 7.12 -5.66
C PHE A 58 4.41 8.22 -4.76
N SER A 59 5.04 7.86 -3.68
CA SER A 59 5.64 8.74 -2.69
C SER A 59 6.89 8.12 -2.08
N MET A 60 7.59 8.89 -1.24
CA MET A 60 8.87 8.50 -0.63
C MET A 60 9.86 8.03 -1.70
N SER A 61 9.96 8.81 -2.79
CA SER A 61 10.78 8.51 -3.97
C SER A 61 12.25 8.28 -3.63
N TYR A 62 12.72 8.87 -2.54
CA TYR A 62 14.08 8.72 -2.02
C TYR A 62 14.41 7.27 -1.60
N GLU A 63 13.44 6.46 -1.17
CA GLU A 63 13.67 5.04 -0.85
C GLU A 63 13.97 4.23 -2.12
N PHE A 64 13.27 4.54 -3.22
CA PHE A 64 13.52 3.91 -4.51
C PHE A 64 14.84 4.36 -5.13
N LYS A 65 15.20 5.65 -4.98
CA LYS A 65 16.51 6.17 -5.40
C LYS A 65 17.64 5.52 -4.60
N GLN A 66 17.47 5.33 -3.28
CA GLN A 66 18.44 4.62 -2.46
C GLN A 66 18.58 3.16 -2.88
N PHE A 67 17.46 2.48 -3.10
CA PHE A 67 17.46 1.11 -3.60
C PHE A 67 18.22 0.97 -4.94
N ALA A 68 18.00 1.89 -5.89
CA ALA A 68 18.70 1.88 -7.17
C ALA A 68 20.22 2.05 -6.97
N ARG A 69 20.64 3.02 -6.13
CA ARG A 69 22.07 3.20 -5.78
C ARG A 69 22.67 1.96 -5.17
N ASP A 70 21.99 1.33 -4.22
CA ASP A 70 22.47 0.13 -3.54
C ASP A 70 22.63 -1.06 -4.50
N CYS A 71 21.80 -1.11 -5.55
CA CYS A 71 21.87 -2.13 -6.61
C CYS A 71 22.85 -1.77 -7.74
N GLY A 72 23.47 -0.58 -7.70
CA GLY A 72 24.36 -0.10 -8.76
C GLY A 72 23.66 0.07 -10.11
N ILE A 73 22.41 0.56 -10.10
CA ILE A 73 21.61 0.83 -11.30
C ILE A 73 21.06 2.26 -11.28
N ASP A 74 20.68 2.76 -12.43
CA ASP A 74 19.78 3.91 -12.53
C ASP A 74 18.37 3.52 -12.09
N LEU A 75 17.59 4.51 -11.65
CA LEU A 75 16.19 4.26 -11.31
C LEU A 75 15.45 3.75 -12.55
N PRO A 76 14.87 2.53 -12.54
CA PRO A 76 14.42 1.87 -13.76
C PRO A 76 13.05 2.32 -14.27
N PHE A 77 12.53 3.44 -13.76
CA PHE A 77 11.29 4.09 -14.19
C PHE A 77 11.39 5.61 -14.02
N ARG A 78 10.51 6.33 -14.70
CA ARG A 78 10.41 7.80 -14.62
C ARG A 78 9.14 8.20 -13.89
N TYR A 79 9.13 9.41 -13.31
CA TYR A 79 7.97 9.97 -12.66
C TYR A 79 8.01 11.50 -12.66
N VAL A 80 6.85 12.12 -12.56
CA VAL A 80 6.66 13.58 -12.52
C VAL A 80 5.90 13.97 -11.25
N GLU A 81 6.25 15.12 -10.67
CA GLU A 81 5.57 15.64 -9.48
C GLU A 81 4.14 16.08 -9.81
N LEU A 82 3.21 15.80 -8.92
CA LEU A 82 1.81 16.18 -9.05
C LEU A 82 1.58 17.57 -8.43
N ASP A 83 0.91 18.45 -9.18
CA ASP A 83 0.41 19.74 -8.68
C ASP A 83 -0.97 20.03 -9.28
N PRO A 84 -2.05 19.95 -8.49
CA PRO A 84 -2.12 19.61 -7.06
C PRO A 84 -1.77 18.14 -6.78
N LEU A 85 -1.41 17.85 -5.52
CA LEU A 85 -1.20 16.47 -5.05
C LEU A 85 -2.46 15.62 -5.22
N TYR A 86 -3.62 16.18 -4.81
CA TYR A 86 -4.95 15.61 -4.98
C TYR A 86 -6.04 16.65 -4.70
N THR A 87 -7.29 16.29 -5.00
CA THR A 87 -8.46 17.11 -4.65
C THR A 87 -9.36 16.42 -3.63
N VAL A 88 -10.12 17.22 -2.90
CA VAL A 88 -11.13 16.74 -1.95
C VAL A 88 -12.45 17.47 -2.19
N ASN A 89 -13.51 16.68 -2.35
CA ASN A 89 -14.87 17.14 -2.57
C ASN A 89 -15.77 16.64 -1.43
N PHE A 90 -16.47 17.55 -0.75
CA PHE A 90 -17.44 17.21 0.28
C PHE A 90 -18.86 17.22 -0.29
N SER A 91 -19.74 16.31 0.16
CA SER A 91 -21.11 16.21 -0.36
C SER A 91 -21.97 17.43 -0.06
N ASN A 92 -21.67 18.16 1.02
CA ASN A 92 -22.41 19.35 1.48
C ASN A 92 -21.80 20.66 0.99
N SER A 93 -20.84 20.64 0.09
CA SER A 93 -20.17 21.84 -0.41
C SER A 93 -19.90 21.72 -1.91
N PRO A 94 -20.21 22.77 -2.69
CA PRO A 94 -19.83 22.80 -4.10
C PRO A 94 -18.33 23.09 -4.31
N LYS A 95 -17.61 23.45 -3.24
CA LYS A 95 -16.19 23.81 -3.30
C LYS A 95 -15.34 22.56 -3.45
N THR A 96 -14.49 22.51 -4.47
CA THR A 96 -13.38 21.56 -4.59
C THR A 96 -12.16 22.14 -3.87
N TRP A 97 -11.59 21.36 -2.98
CA TRP A 97 -10.37 21.70 -2.28
C TRP A 97 -9.17 21.06 -2.96
N TYR A 98 -8.13 21.84 -3.21
CA TYR A 98 -6.92 21.40 -3.86
C TYR A 98 -5.80 21.30 -2.82
N LEU A 99 -5.21 20.14 -2.67
CA LEU A 99 -4.06 19.97 -1.78
C LEU A 99 -2.77 20.17 -2.57
N TYR A 100 -2.02 21.15 -2.14
CA TYR A 100 -0.75 21.56 -2.74
C TYR A 100 0.40 21.28 -1.77
N LYS A 101 1.56 20.93 -2.30
CA LYS A 101 2.81 20.88 -1.54
C LYS A 101 3.25 22.29 -1.12
N ASP A 102 2.99 23.30 -1.96
CA ASP A 102 3.18 24.72 -1.60
C ASP A 102 2.18 25.11 -0.50
N ILE A 103 2.69 25.29 0.72
CA ILE A 103 1.89 25.59 1.91
C ILE A 103 1.19 26.96 1.80
N LYS A 104 1.78 27.96 1.09
CA LYS A 104 1.11 29.25 0.89
C LYS A 104 -0.07 29.11 -0.06
N LYS A 105 0.12 28.41 -1.17
CA LYS A 105 -0.94 28.10 -2.14
C LYS A 105 -2.06 27.26 -1.49
N LEU A 106 -1.70 26.32 -0.60
CA LEU A 106 -2.65 25.56 0.17
C LEU A 106 -3.42 26.46 1.15
N ALA A 107 -2.72 27.31 1.92
CA ALA A 107 -3.29 28.17 2.95
C ALA A 107 -4.31 29.17 2.39
N ALA A 108 -4.09 29.71 1.21
CA ALA A 108 -5.00 30.64 0.57
C ALA A 108 -6.44 30.12 0.41
N GLN A 109 -6.62 28.79 0.36
CA GLN A 109 -7.95 28.19 0.27
C GLN A 109 -8.69 28.15 1.63
N PHE A 110 -7.96 28.32 2.74
CA PHE A 110 -8.46 28.21 4.11
C PHE A 110 -8.69 29.54 4.82
N GLU A 111 -8.36 30.66 4.20
CA GLU A 111 -8.41 32.00 4.83
C GLU A 111 -9.73 32.28 5.57
N GLU A 112 -10.87 31.88 4.97
CA GLU A 112 -12.20 32.11 5.53
C GLU A 112 -12.61 31.10 6.63
N VAL A 113 -12.08 29.85 6.58
CA VAL A 113 -12.57 28.75 7.44
C VAL A 113 -11.58 28.35 8.54
N GLU A 114 -10.31 28.64 8.35
CA GLU A 114 -9.25 28.30 9.31
C GLU A 114 -8.24 29.47 9.40
N PRO A 115 -8.47 30.49 10.19
CA PRO A 115 -7.52 31.59 10.37
C PRO A 115 -6.14 31.08 10.74
N ASP A 116 -5.10 31.74 10.23
CA ASP A 116 -3.67 31.38 10.46
C ASP A 116 -3.30 29.95 10.02
N PHE A 117 -3.99 29.42 8.99
CA PHE A 117 -3.75 28.06 8.52
C PHE A 117 -2.28 27.80 8.18
N GLU A 118 -1.60 28.74 7.50
CA GLU A 118 -0.19 28.58 7.13
C GLU A 118 0.70 28.36 8.34
N GLU A 119 0.56 29.19 9.39
CA GLU A 119 1.35 29.07 10.62
C GLU A 119 1.06 27.75 11.33
N LYS A 120 -0.24 27.40 11.48
CA LYS A 120 -0.68 26.15 12.09
C LYS A 120 -0.11 24.93 11.36
N MET A 121 -0.17 24.94 10.01
CA MET A 121 0.33 23.85 9.18
C MET A 121 1.85 23.71 9.30
N ARG A 122 2.59 24.81 9.27
CA ARG A 122 4.06 24.79 9.47
C ARG A 122 4.44 24.24 10.85
N ARG A 123 3.76 24.64 11.91
CA ARG A 123 3.97 24.11 13.28
C ARG A 123 3.63 22.63 13.37
N TYR A 124 2.54 22.20 12.74
CA TYR A 124 2.15 20.79 12.66
C TYR A 124 3.22 19.97 11.93
N LEU A 125 3.63 20.40 10.74
CA LEU A 125 4.63 19.70 9.92
C LEU A 125 6.02 19.68 10.58
N ASP A 126 6.42 20.73 11.31
CA ASP A 126 7.66 20.71 12.07
C ASP A 126 7.64 19.63 13.17
N LYS A 127 6.51 19.46 13.87
CA LYS A 127 6.35 18.35 14.81
C LYS A 127 6.44 16.99 14.09
N CYS A 128 5.78 16.85 12.94
CA CYS A 128 5.83 15.61 12.14
C CYS A 128 7.26 15.31 11.65
N ARG A 129 8.02 16.35 11.22
CA ARG A 129 9.41 16.26 10.82
C ARG A 129 10.31 15.71 11.93
N ARG A 130 10.16 16.23 13.16
CA ARG A 130 10.93 15.75 14.32
C ARG A 130 10.63 14.27 14.60
N ILE A 131 9.35 13.86 14.58
CA ILE A 131 8.97 12.46 14.77
C ILE A 131 9.62 11.60 13.68
N PHE A 132 9.57 12.04 12.42
CA PHE A 132 10.14 11.32 11.29
C PHE A 132 11.64 11.06 11.50
N HIS A 133 12.44 12.11 11.71
CA HIS A 133 13.89 11.98 11.85
C HIS A 133 14.31 11.21 13.11
N ASP A 134 13.54 11.30 14.19
CA ASP A 134 13.85 10.61 15.45
C ASP A 134 13.40 9.13 15.45
N THR A 135 12.62 8.67 14.44
CA THR A 135 12.05 7.32 14.49
C THR A 135 12.34 6.44 13.26
N VAL A 136 12.49 7.01 12.06
CA VAL A 136 12.55 6.21 10.82
C VAL A 136 13.74 5.26 10.83
N ASP A 137 14.94 5.74 11.07
CA ASP A 137 16.14 4.91 11.03
C ASP A 137 16.31 4.03 12.27
N ILE A 138 15.65 4.40 13.39
CA ILE A 138 15.74 3.65 14.66
C ILE A 138 14.71 2.53 14.75
N VAL A 139 13.52 2.73 14.14
CA VAL A 139 12.38 1.82 14.33
C VAL A 139 11.93 1.19 13.03
N ILE A 140 11.82 1.96 11.93
CA ILE A 140 11.22 1.49 10.68
C ILE A 140 12.23 0.72 9.84
N LYS A 141 13.46 1.22 9.73
CA LYS A 141 14.53 0.65 8.90
C LYS A 141 15.46 -0.31 9.67
N GLN A 142 14.94 -1.01 10.68
CA GLN A 142 15.73 -1.90 11.52
C GLN A 142 15.16 -3.31 11.60
N ASN A 143 16.07 -4.26 11.68
CA ASN A 143 15.79 -5.64 12.07
C ASN A 143 15.83 -5.78 13.60
N PHE A 144 14.81 -6.40 14.18
CA PHE A 144 14.77 -6.76 15.61
C PHE A 144 14.78 -8.27 15.78
N ASN A 145 15.65 -8.80 16.64
CA ASN A 145 15.69 -10.23 16.95
C ASN A 145 14.79 -10.56 18.14
N SER A 146 14.61 -9.61 19.05
CA SER A 146 13.83 -9.78 20.28
C SER A 146 13.06 -8.51 20.65
N LEU A 147 12.11 -8.67 21.61
CA LEU A 147 11.44 -7.52 22.22
C LEU A 147 12.42 -6.66 23.04
N PHE A 148 13.50 -7.26 23.54
CA PHE A 148 14.54 -6.53 24.25
C PHE A 148 15.31 -5.58 23.32
N ASP A 149 15.73 -6.07 22.13
CA ASP A 149 16.40 -5.21 21.13
C ASP A 149 15.49 -4.07 20.70
N PHE A 150 14.19 -4.34 20.52
CA PHE A 150 13.20 -3.31 20.21
C PHE A 150 13.06 -2.30 21.34
N GLY A 151 13.04 -2.77 22.60
CA GLY A 151 13.03 -1.90 23.78
C GLY A 151 14.25 -0.99 23.86
N LEU A 152 15.45 -1.54 23.58
CA LEU A 152 16.67 -0.74 23.50
C LEU A 152 16.62 0.30 22.36
N ALA A 153 16.07 -0.06 21.22
CA ALA A 153 15.87 0.88 20.12
C ALA A 153 14.92 2.01 20.52
N LEU A 154 13.80 1.68 21.18
CA LEU A 154 12.85 2.69 21.66
C LEU A 154 13.47 3.65 22.71
N MET A 155 14.41 3.20 23.53
CA MET A 155 15.13 4.09 24.47
C MET A 155 16.03 5.11 23.76
N ARG A 156 16.40 4.88 22.51
CA ARG A 156 17.16 5.84 21.67
C ARG A 156 16.25 6.89 21.03
N VAL A 157 14.94 6.64 20.97
CA VAL A 157 13.96 7.62 20.49
C VAL A 157 13.78 8.70 21.53
N ASN A 158 13.75 9.96 21.09
CA ASN A 158 13.59 11.10 21.97
C ASN A 158 12.31 10.97 22.82
N PRO A 159 12.40 10.95 24.17
CA PRO A 159 11.24 10.73 25.05
C PRO A 159 10.13 11.78 24.91
N VAL A 160 10.40 12.94 24.30
CA VAL A 160 9.38 13.95 23.96
C VAL A 160 8.27 13.41 23.03
N HIS A 161 8.52 12.29 22.35
CA HIS A 161 7.56 11.62 21.46
C HIS A 161 6.72 10.56 22.18
N LEU A 162 7.03 10.14 23.41
CA LEU A 162 6.28 9.11 24.14
C LEU A 162 4.77 9.38 24.22
N PRO A 163 4.30 10.62 24.52
CA PRO A 163 2.86 10.89 24.59
C PRO A 163 2.12 10.68 23.27
N ILE A 164 2.82 10.71 22.13
CA ILE A 164 2.20 10.57 20.81
C ILE A 164 1.83 9.11 20.51
N LEU A 165 2.51 8.14 21.14
CA LEU A 165 2.18 6.72 21.02
C LEU A 165 0.78 6.38 21.58
N PHE A 166 0.34 7.10 22.61
CA PHE A 166 -0.93 6.90 23.28
C PHE A 166 -2.06 7.81 22.74
N ARG A 167 -1.75 8.68 21.77
CA ARG A 167 -2.72 9.58 21.15
C ARG A 167 -3.17 9.01 19.82
N LYS A 168 -4.42 9.33 19.42
CA LYS A 168 -4.93 9.02 18.08
C LYS A 168 -4.54 10.11 17.09
N PHE A 169 -4.51 9.74 15.80
CA PHE A 169 -4.14 10.65 14.70
C PHE A 169 -5.02 11.92 14.70
N ASN A 170 -6.35 11.75 14.71
CA ASN A 170 -7.30 12.85 14.75
C ASN A 170 -7.09 13.77 15.97
N GLN A 171 -6.80 13.21 17.14
CA GLN A 171 -6.52 13.97 18.36
C GLN A 171 -5.26 14.85 18.21
N GLN A 172 -4.25 14.35 17.48
CA GLN A 172 -3.03 15.12 17.21
C GLN A 172 -3.32 16.27 16.23
N VAL A 173 -4.07 16.01 15.14
CA VAL A 173 -4.47 17.02 14.16
C VAL A 173 -5.34 18.10 14.82
N ASN A 174 -6.30 17.73 15.67
CA ASN A 174 -7.19 18.64 16.38
C ASN A 174 -6.49 19.62 17.34
N ARG A 175 -5.21 19.40 17.67
CA ARG A 175 -4.40 20.35 18.46
C ARG A 175 -3.94 21.56 17.66
N TYR A 176 -3.97 21.48 16.35
CA TYR A 176 -3.48 22.52 15.44
C TYR A 176 -4.61 23.19 14.68
N PHE A 177 -5.62 22.43 14.28
CA PHE A 177 -6.70 22.89 13.41
C PHE A 177 -8.04 22.87 14.13
N VAL A 178 -8.91 23.82 13.78
CA VAL A 178 -10.25 24.00 14.39
C VAL A 178 -11.35 23.64 13.40
N SER A 179 -11.21 24.06 12.13
CA SER A 179 -12.22 23.80 11.10
C SER A 179 -12.33 22.30 10.76
N ALA A 180 -13.55 21.88 10.41
CA ALA A 180 -13.81 20.51 10.04
C ALA A 180 -13.08 20.13 8.74
N GLU A 181 -13.00 21.06 7.80
CA GLU A 181 -12.34 20.90 6.51
C GLU A 181 -10.84 20.61 6.68
N ALA A 182 -10.14 21.47 7.44
CA ALA A 182 -8.72 21.30 7.70
C ALA A 182 -8.43 19.98 8.43
N ARG A 183 -9.21 19.67 9.48
CA ARG A 183 -9.08 18.41 10.24
C ARG A 183 -9.27 17.17 9.36
N ARG A 184 -10.30 17.18 8.52
CA ARG A 184 -10.59 16.05 7.60
C ARG A 184 -9.47 15.89 6.59
N MET A 185 -9.07 16.97 5.90
CA MET A 185 -8.07 16.91 4.83
C MET A 185 -6.69 16.49 5.33
N VAL A 186 -6.21 17.11 6.44
CA VAL A 186 -4.92 16.74 7.03
C VAL A 186 -4.92 15.30 7.57
N SER A 187 -6.10 14.74 7.88
CA SER A 187 -6.24 13.37 8.39
C SER A 187 -6.36 12.29 7.31
N LEU A 188 -6.53 12.65 6.02
CA LEU A 188 -6.75 11.67 4.94
C LEU A 188 -5.59 10.68 4.79
N VAL A 189 -4.37 11.10 5.05
CA VAL A 189 -3.18 10.24 4.96
C VAL A 189 -3.28 8.98 5.85
N ALA A 190 -4.11 8.99 6.90
CA ALA A 190 -4.34 7.82 7.74
C ALA A 190 -5.01 6.67 6.98
N PHE A 191 -5.81 6.94 5.94
CA PHE A 191 -6.45 5.92 5.11
C PHE A 191 -5.45 5.14 4.26
N PHE A 192 -4.28 5.70 3.96
CA PHE A 192 -3.20 4.99 3.26
C PHE A 192 -2.63 3.80 4.05
N LEU A 193 -2.87 3.79 5.36
CA LEU A 193 -2.52 2.67 6.24
C LEU A 193 -3.60 1.57 6.30
N GLY A 194 -4.68 1.72 5.52
CA GLY A 194 -5.86 0.84 5.60
C GLY A 194 -6.59 0.94 6.95
N ARG A 195 -6.50 2.11 7.60
CA ARG A 195 -7.11 2.46 8.88
C ARG A 195 -7.77 3.83 8.80
N THR A 196 -8.35 4.29 9.88
CA THR A 196 -8.97 5.61 9.97
C THR A 196 -8.21 6.53 10.94
N PRO A 197 -8.37 7.85 10.87
CA PRO A 197 -7.72 8.76 11.80
C PRO A 197 -8.11 8.54 13.27
N PHE A 198 -9.26 7.90 13.51
CA PHE A 198 -9.83 7.67 14.85
C PHE A 198 -9.28 6.42 15.52
N ASP A 199 -8.67 5.51 14.78
CA ASP A 199 -8.07 4.28 15.29
C ASP A 199 -6.56 4.15 15.02
N THR A 200 -5.98 5.04 14.22
CA THR A 200 -4.55 5.12 13.93
C THR A 200 -3.80 5.86 15.05
N SER A 201 -2.61 5.36 15.42
CA SER A 201 -1.72 6.07 16.36
C SER A 201 -1.22 7.38 15.75
N ALA A 202 -1.09 8.41 16.60
CA ALA A 202 -0.58 9.71 16.18
C ALA A 202 0.90 9.69 15.73
N VAL A 203 1.65 8.63 15.99
CA VAL A 203 3.01 8.49 15.46
C VAL A 203 3.02 8.57 13.92
N TYR A 204 1.95 8.07 13.28
CA TYR A 204 1.81 8.09 11.82
C TYR A 204 1.54 9.47 11.23
N THR A 205 1.40 10.53 12.05
CA THR A 205 1.38 11.92 11.53
C THR A 205 2.71 12.29 10.84
N LEU A 206 3.79 11.53 11.09
CA LEU A 206 5.04 11.65 10.33
C LEU A 206 4.81 11.54 8.80
N LEU A 207 3.77 10.84 8.34
CA LEU A 207 3.42 10.74 6.93
C LEU A 207 3.00 12.09 6.32
N SER A 208 2.39 12.98 7.11
CA SER A 208 2.10 14.33 6.64
C SER A 208 3.37 15.13 6.31
N TYR A 209 4.47 14.88 7.03
CA TYR A 209 5.76 15.47 6.69
C TYR A 209 6.28 14.97 5.35
N THR A 210 6.18 13.67 5.07
CA THR A 210 6.59 13.11 3.77
C THR A 210 5.74 13.64 2.63
N GLU A 211 4.44 13.81 2.86
CA GLU A 211 3.48 14.31 1.88
C GLU A 211 3.71 15.78 1.51
N PHE A 212 3.84 16.67 2.49
CA PHE A 212 3.82 18.11 2.26
C PHE A 212 5.19 18.80 2.24
N MET A 213 6.25 18.17 2.78
CA MET A 213 7.55 18.83 2.90
C MET A 213 8.73 18.01 2.40
N HIS A 214 8.80 16.73 2.74
CA HIS A 214 10.01 15.94 2.51
C HIS A 214 10.10 15.40 1.08
N ASP A 215 8.97 14.96 0.53
CA ASP A 215 8.93 14.35 -0.81
C ASP A 215 7.75 14.89 -1.64
N GLY A 216 6.54 14.37 -1.46
CA GLY A 216 5.34 14.69 -2.22
C GLY A 216 4.71 13.45 -2.84
N TYR A 217 3.85 13.67 -3.83
CA TYR A 217 3.25 12.61 -4.65
C TYR A 217 3.60 12.81 -6.12
N TYR A 218 3.74 11.69 -6.81
CA TYR A 218 4.18 11.67 -8.20
C TYR A 218 3.31 10.73 -9.04
N ASN A 219 3.16 11.06 -10.31
CA ASN A 219 2.71 10.12 -11.32
C ASN A 219 3.91 9.36 -11.90
N VAL A 220 3.82 8.04 -11.96
CA VAL A 220 4.80 7.20 -12.69
C VAL A 220 4.42 7.20 -14.17
N GLU A 221 5.39 7.47 -15.04
CA GLU A 221 5.18 7.43 -16.49
C GLU A 221 4.76 6.02 -16.92
N GLY A 222 3.63 5.92 -17.61
CA GLY A 222 3.04 4.64 -18.00
C GLY A 222 2.13 4.01 -16.96
N GLY A 223 1.92 4.66 -15.81
CA GLY A 223 1.18 4.16 -14.67
C GLY A 223 2.09 3.49 -13.64
N MET A 224 1.52 3.15 -12.51
CA MET A 224 2.27 2.59 -11.38
C MET A 224 2.95 1.26 -11.71
N TYR A 225 2.40 0.50 -12.66
CA TYR A 225 2.99 -0.76 -13.10
C TYR A 225 4.34 -0.57 -13.81
N GLY A 226 4.66 0.62 -14.30
CA GLY A 226 5.97 0.97 -14.84
C GLY A 226 7.14 0.70 -13.88
N ILE A 227 6.88 0.73 -12.56
CA ILE A 227 7.85 0.32 -11.51
C ILE A 227 8.17 -1.16 -11.65
N VAL A 228 7.15 -2.01 -11.84
CA VAL A 228 7.31 -3.46 -11.98
C VAL A 228 8.04 -3.79 -13.27
N GLU A 229 7.62 -3.18 -14.39
CA GLU A 229 8.26 -3.38 -15.70
C GLU A 229 9.74 -2.98 -15.66
N GLY A 230 10.04 -1.87 -14.98
CA GLY A 230 11.41 -1.43 -14.77
C GLY A 230 12.25 -2.45 -14.00
N LEU A 231 11.73 -2.95 -12.89
CA LEU A 231 12.43 -3.96 -12.08
C LEU A 231 12.59 -5.29 -12.81
N VAL A 232 11.58 -5.73 -13.57
CA VAL A 232 11.65 -6.96 -14.36
C VAL A 232 12.75 -6.86 -15.43
N ARG A 233 12.87 -5.71 -16.12
CA ARG A 233 13.97 -5.48 -17.07
C ARG A 233 15.35 -5.56 -16.40
N GLU A 234 15.52 -5.01 -15.19
CA GLU A 234 16.80 -5.07 -14.48
C GLU A 234 17.10 -6.48 -13.94
N LEU A 235 16.07 -7.23 -13.55
CA LEU A 235 16.19 -8.63 -13.15
C LEU A 235 16.61 -9.53 -14.34
N ASP A 236 16.03 -9.32 -15.51
CA ASP A 236 16.40 -10.02 -16.74
C ASP A 236 17.87 -9.77 -17.11
N LYS A 237 18.32 -8.50 -17.08
CA LYS A 237 19.74 -8.14 -17.27
C LYS A 237 20.67 -8.79 -16.23
N ALA A 238 20.17 -9.06 -15.03
CA ALA A 238 20.92 -9.74 -13.98
C ALA A 238 20.82 -11.28 -14.05
N GLY A 239 20.16 -11.82 -15.09
CA GLY A 239 20.01 -13.27 -15.31
C GLY A 239 19.02 -13.95 -14.37
N VAL A 240 18.11 -13.19 -13.73
CA VAL A 240 17.08 -13.75 -12.86
C VAL A 240 15.92 -14.28 -13.68
N LYS A 241 15.56 -15.54 -13.48
CA LYS A 241 14.39 -16.17 -14.12
C LYS A 241 13.12 -15.90 -13.28
N ILE A 242 12.02 -15.54 -13.94
CA ILE A 242 10.69 -15.42 -13.33
C ILE A 242 9.77 -16.46 -14.00
N THR A 243 9.19 -17.35 -13.19
CA THR A 243 8.22 -18.36 -13.66
C THR A 243 6.86 -18.03 -13.07
N CYS A 244 5.96 -17.55 -13.91
CA CYS A 244 4.57 -17.26 -13.57
C CYS A 244 3.68 -18.52 -13.58
N ASN A 245 2.41 -18.39 -13.14
CA ASN A 245 1.43 -19.48 -13.03
C ASN A 245 1.92 -20.65 -12.16
N THR A 246 2.73 -20.35 -11.14
CA THR A 246 3.35 -21.31 -10.24
C THR A 246 3.00 -20.99 -8.79
N GLU A 247 1.96 -21.63 -8.27
CA GLU A 247 1.52 -21.44 -6.89
C GLU A 247 2.15 -22.46 -5.95
N ILE A 248 2.93 -21.98 -4.98
CA ILE A 248 3.50 -22.81 -3.93
C ILE A 248 2.42 -23.19 -2.92
N THR A 249 2.27 -24.48 -2.65
CA THR A 249 1.23 -25.04 -1.78
C THR A 249 1.77 -25.94 -0.68
N GLY A 250 3.06 -26.32 -0.74
CA GLY A 250 3.68 -27.19 0.24
C GLY A 250 5.19 -27.01 0.33
N PHE A 251 5.79 -27.74 1.22
CA PHE A 251 7.24 -27.75 1.44
C PHE A 251 7.75 -29.09 1.92
N ARG A 252 9.06 -29.30 1.76
CA ARG A 252 9.82 -30.38 2.38
C ARG A 252 11.06 -29.81 3.07
N GLY A 253 11.33 -30.25 4.29
CA GLY A 253 12.49 -29.82 5.06
C GLY A 253 12.67 -30.65 6.32
N ALA A 254 13.89 -30.70 6.82
CA ALA A 254 14.27 -31.46 8.02
C ALA A 254 15.40 -30.75 8.77
N ASN A 255 15.59 -31.07 10.05
CA ASN A 255 16.71 -30.62 10.87
C ASN A 255 16.92 -29.10 10.87
N GLY A 256 15.84 -28.31 10.85
CA GLY A 256 15.89 -26.85 10.86
C GLY A 256 16.31 -26.24 9.52
N ARG A 257 16.26 -27.01 8.42
CA ARG A 257 16.56 -26.54 7.07
C ARG A 257 15.42 -26.88 6.11
N LEU A 258 14.96 -25.90 5.37
CA LEU A 258 14.05 -26.06 4.25
C LEU A 258 14.85 -26.61 3.05
N GLU A 259 14.37 -27.67 2.41
CA GLU A 259 15.02 -28.33 1.27
C GLU A 259 14.37 -27.93 -0.06
N ALA A 260 13.03 -27.88 -0.08
CA ALA A 260 12.27 -27.52 -1.27
C ALA A 260 10.89 -26.97 -0.91
N PHE A 261 10.35 -26.12 -1.77
CA PHE A 261 8.93 -25.86 -1.88
C PHE A 261 8.30 -26.76 -2.93
N THR A 262 7.00 -27.07 -2.75
CA THR A 262 6.22 -27.83 -3.73
C THR A 262 5.11 -26.95 -4.27
N ASP A 263 4.97 -26.88 -5.58
CA ASP A 263 3.88 -26.15 -6.22
C ASP A 263 2.61 -27.01 -6.36
N ARG A 264 1.53 -26.39 -6.86
CA ARG A 264 0.22 -27.05 -7.04
C ARG A 264 0.29 -28.24 -8.01
N SER A 265 1.25 -28.29 -8.92
CA SER A 265 1.44 -29.41 -9.86
C SER A 265 2.23 -30.59 -9.23
N GLY A 266 2.80 -30.41 -8.05
CA GLY A 266 3.67 -31.36 -7.38
C GLY A 266 5.15 -31.21 -7.73
N GLN A 267 5.53 -30.18 -8.53
CA GLN A 267 6.93 -29.92 -8.83
C GLN A 267 7.66 -29.37 -7.61
N GLU A 268 8.85 -29.91 -7.33
CA GLU A 268 9.73 -29.39 -6.28
C GLU A 268 10.67 -28.30 -6.80
N TRP A 269 10.84 -27.25 -5.97
CA TRP A 269 11.70 -26.09 -6.19
C TRP A 269 12.72 -26.00 -5.06
N SER A 270 13.94 -26.42 -5.33
CA SER A 270 15.03 -26.47 -4.33
C SER A 270 15.98 -25.29 -4.48
N ALA A 271 16.51 -24.80 -3.34
CA ALA A 271 17.52 -23.74 -3.27
C ALA A 271 18.32 -23.82 -1.96
N ASP A 272 19.42 -23.08 -1.87
CA ASP A 272 20.17 -22.91 -0.62
C ASP A 272 19.43 -22.01 0.38
N LEU A 273 18.80 -20.95 -0.13
CA LEU A 273 18.02 -19.96 0.63
C LEU A 273 16.65 -19.75 -0.01
N PHE A 274 15.68 -19.39 0.81
CA PHE A 274 14.30 -19.16 0.38
C PHE A 274 13.78 -17.82 0.91
N LEU A 275 13.08 -17.08 0.07
CA LEU A 275 12.37 -15.85 0.43
C LEU A 275 10.91 -15.94 0.03
N ALA A 276 9.99 -15.87 1.01
CA ALA A 276 8.56 -15.81 0.74
C ALA A 276 8.08 -14.35 0.72
N ASN A 277 7.52 -13.91 -0.41
CA ASN A 277 6.94 -12.58 -0.61
C ASN A 277 5.40 -12.62 -0.76
N GLY A 278 4.74 -13.69 -0.37
CA GLY A 278 3.30 -13.71 -0.11
C GLY A 278 2.94 -12.90 1.15
N ASP A 279 1.67 -12.86 1.53
CA ASP A 279 1.32 -12.35 2.85
C ASP A 279 1.97 -13.21 3.92
N ALA A 280 2.92 -12.65 4.67
CA ALA A 280 3.81 -13.42 5.55
C ALA A 280 3.08 -14.15 6.69
N ALA A 281 1.94 -13.62 7.15
CA ALA A 281 1.12 -14.29 8.16
C ALA A 281 0.30 -15.43 7.54
N VAL A 282 -0.33 -15.16 6.40
CA VAL A 282 -1.12 -16.17 5.68
C VAL A 282 -0.22 -17.30 5.17
N PHE A 283 0.93 -16.99 4.57
CA PHE A 283 1.87 -17.99 4.06
C PHE A 283 2.37 -18.94 5.15
N ARG A 284 2.69 -18.40 6.35
CA ARG A 284 3.04 -19.23 7.51
C ARG A 284 1.93 -20.19 7.92
N GLY A 285 0.68 -19.72 7.88
CA GLY A 285 -0.47 -20.56 8.26
C GLY A 285 -0.81 -21.60 7.20
N SER A 286 -0.92 -21.18 5.94
CA SER A 286 -1.47 -22.01 4.86
C SER A 286 -0.43 -22.91 4.18
N VAL A 287 0.81 -22.45 4.02
CA VAL A 287 1.87 -23.21 3.35
C VAL A 287 2.79 -23.87 4.36
N MET A 288 3.28 -23.09 5.35
CA MET A 288 4.28 -23.60 6.31
C MET A 288 3.67 -24.31 7.51
N ASN A 289 2.34 -24.33 7.64
CA ASN A 289 1.59 -24.99 8.74
C ASN A 289 2.03 -24.54 10.14
N ARG A 290 2.41 -23.26 10.29
CA ARG A 290 2.84 -22.71 11.59
C ARG A 290 1.66 -22.51 12.52
N MET A 291 1.63 -23.23 13.64
CA MET A 291 0.55 -23.16 14.64
C MET A 291 0.31 -21.75 15.21
N ALA A 292 1.32 -20.88 15.19
CA ALA A 292 1.19 -19.48 15.57
C ALA A 292 0.34 -18.65 14.58
N PHE A 293 0.08 -19.17 13.40
CA PHE A 293 -0.68 -18.56 12.32
C PHE A 293 -1.82 -19.46 11.82
N SER A 294 -2.37 -20.33 12.70
CA SER A 294 -3.57 -21.13 12.38
C SER A 294 -4.75 -20.20 12.01
N PRO A 295 -5.77 -20.69 11.28
CA PRO A 295 -6.93 -19.88 10.91
C PRO A 295 -7.54 -19.12 12.10
N GLU A 296 -7.68 -19.77 13.27
CA GLU A 296 -8.24 -19.16 14.49
C GLU A 296 -7.34 -18.06 15.05
N LYS A 297 -6.01 -18.17 14.90
CA LYS A 297 -5.07 -17.13 15.34
C LYS A 297 -4.99 -15.97 14.36
N LEU A 298 -5.03 -16.25 13.05
CA LEU A 298 -5.16 -15.21 12.03
C LEU A 298 -6.46 -14.41 12.24
N ASP A 299 -7.54 -15.07 12.63
CA ASP A 299 -8.83 -14.45 12.93
C ASP A 299 -8.81 -13.51 14.15
N ARG A 300 -7.91 -13.73 15.09
CA ARG A 300 -7.70 -12.86 16.27
C ARG A 300 -6.78 -11.65 15.97
N MET A 301 -6.01 -11.70 14.88
CA MET A 301 -5.19 -10.57 14.45
C MET A 301 -6.08 -9.46 13.87
N GLU A 302 -5.62 -8.24 13.93
CA GLU A 302 -6.31 -7.11 13.31
C GLU A 302 -5.79 -6.90 11.88
N TRP A 303 -6.72 -6.93 10.94
CA TRP A 303 -6.45 -6.74 9.52
C TRP A 303 -6.92 -5.36 9.06
N THR A 304 -6.38 -4.88 7.97
CA THR A 304 -6.83 -3.64 7.34
C THR A 304 -8.21 -3.83 6.72
N MET A 305 -8.89 -2.73 6.44
CA MET A 305 -10.17 -2.76 5.72
C MET A 305 -10.03 -3.42 4.34
N GLY A 306 -11.13 -3.92 3.81
CA GLY A 306 -11.26 -4.34 2.43
C GLY A 306 -11.45 -3.14 1.50
N TYR A 307 -11.38 -3.40 0.19
CA TYR A 307 -11.69 -2.40 -0.83
C TYR A 307 -12.59 -2.99 -1.90
N LEU A 308 -13.62 -2.23 -2.26
CA LEU A 308 -14.32 -2.40 -3.52
C LEU A 308 -13.65 -1.45 -4.51
N THR A 309 -13.21 -1.99 -5.64
CA THR A 309 -12.52 -1.23 -6.68
C THR A 309 -13.27 -1.36 -8.01
N ILE A 310 -13.41 -0.24 -8.73
CA ILE A 310 -14.07 -0.20 -10.03
C ILE A 310 -13.08 0.36 -11.03
N TYR A 311 -12.83 -0.40 -12.08
CA TYR A 311 -12.02 -0.01 -13.23
C TYR A 311 -12.99 0.34 -14.35
N LEU A 312 -13.05 1.63 -14.74
CA LEU A 312 -14.08 2.19 -15.61
C LEU A 312 -13.44 2.94 -16.77
N GLY A 313 -13.68 2.47 -18.00
CA GLY A 313 -13.35 3.19 -19.22
C GLY A 313 -14.56 3.92 -19.76
N ILE A 314 -14.45 5.22 -20.02
CA ILE A 314 -15.54 6.05 -20.52
C ILE A 314 -15.17 6.76 -21.82
N ARG A 315 -16.16 6.95 -22.71
CA ARG A 315 -16.07 7.71 -23.99
C ARG A 315 -16.27 9.20 -23.74
N ARG A 316 -15.44 9.78 -22.85
CA ARG A 316 -15.51 11.21 -22.54
C ARG A 316 -14.23 11.67 -21.87
N LYS A 317 -13.82 12.92 -22.12
CA LYS A 317 -12.82 13.60 -21.31
C LYS A 317 -13.49 14.32 -20.13
N LEU A 318 -12.80 14.35 -18.99
CA LEU A 318 -13.27 14.98 -17.75
C LEU A 318 -12.30 16.13 -17.37
N PRO A 319 -12.32 17.30 -18.06
CA PRO A 319 -11.29 18.34 -17.91
C PRO A 319 -11.21 18.91 -16.49
N HIS A 320 -12.30 18.92 -15.75
CA HIS A 320 -12.39 19.47 -14.39
C HIS A 320 -12.09 18.43 -13.27
N VAL A 321 -11.83 17.17 -13.62
CA VAL A 321 -11.43 16.12 -12.68
C VAL A 321 -9.92 15.98 -12.72
N ASN A 322 -9.27 15.98 -11.57
CA ASN A 322 -7.83 15.86 -11.46
C ASN A 322 -7.37 14.39 -11.51
N HIS A 323 -6.05 14.18 -11.45
CA HIS A 323 -5.47 12.85 -11.43
C HIS A 323 -5.92 12.05 -10.19
N HIS A 324 -5.88 12.67 -9.01
CA HIS A 324 -6.33 12.09 -7.75
C HIS A 324 -7.45 12.92 -7.13
N ASN A 325 -8.56 12.27 -6.77
CA ASN A 325 -9.75 12.94 -6.26
C ASN A 325 -10.40 12.14 -5.12
N TYR A 326 -10.66 12.77 -3.99
CA TYR A 326 -11.45 12.21 -2.91
C TYR A 326 -12.86 12.77 -2.91
N PHE A 327 -13.83 11.89 -2.72
CA PHE A 327 -15.25 12.23 -2.60
C PHE A 327 -15.73 11.77 -1.21
N LEU A 328 -15.93 12.75 -0.33
CA LEU A 328 -16.28 12.52 1.07
C LEU A 328 -17.72 12.97 1.33
N GLY A 329 -18.38 12.31 2.28
CA GLY A 329 -19.70 12.68 2.77
C GLY A 329 -19.63 13.63 3.96
N ASP A 330 -20.81 13.94 4.54
CA ASP A 330 -20.96 14.96 5.58
C ASP A 330 -20.48 14.49 6.95
N ASN A 331 -20.73 13.22 7.28
CA ASN A 331 -20.43 12.66 8.60
C ASN A 331 -19.16 11.80 8.57
N PHE A 332 -18.00 12.47 8.38
CA PHE A 332 -16.72 11.81 8.28
C PHE A 332 -16.36 10.94 9.50
N GLU A 333 -16.69 11.39 10.71
CA GLU A 333 -16.34 10.68 11.93
C GLU A 333 -17.15 9.40 12.07
N ALA A 334 -18.48 9.45 11.88
CA ALA A 334 -19.32 8.27 11.94
C ALA A 334 -18.95 7.26 10.86
N TYR A 335 -18.79 7.73 9.61
CA TYR A 335 -18.33 6.86 8.51
C TYR A 335 -17.00 6.17 8.85
N ALA A 336 -16.01 6.93 9.32
CA ALA A 336 -14.70 6.39 9.61
C ALA A 336 -14.68 5.39 10.78
N ARG A 337 -15.61 5.51 11.75
CA ARG A 337 -15.78 4.52 12.83
C ARG A 337 -16.36 3.20 12.31
N ASP A 338 -17.29 3.28 11.38
CA ASP A 338 -18.13 2.17 10.96
C ASP A 338 -17.63 1.43 9.70
N VAL A 339 -16.90 2.10 8.81
CA VAL A 339 -16.54 1.60 7.48
C VAL A 339 -15.84 0.23 7.48
N ARG A 340 -15.18 -0.14 8.57
CA ARG A 340 -14.47 -1.43 8.67
C ARG A 340 -15.37 -2.60 9.07
N ILE A 341 -16.52 -2.34 9.67
CA ILE A 341 -17.34 -3.36 10.33
C ILE A 341 -18.82 -3.31 9.94
N ASN A 342 -19.30 -2.19 9.40
CA ASN A 342 -20.72 -1.99 9.10
C ASN A 342 -20.95 -1.86 7.58
N PRO A 343 -21.60 -2.85 6.94
CA PRO A 343 -21.96 -2.78 5.51
C PRO A 343 -22.88 -1.62 5.14
N ASP A 344 -23.65 -1.05 6.06
CA ASP A 344 -24.58 0.06 5.79
C ASP A 344 -23.83 1.33 5.35
N THR A 345 -22.53 1.44 5.61
CA THR A 345 -21.69 2.52 5.08
C THR A 345 -21.67 2.56 3.56
N LEU A 346 -21.99 1.45 2.89
CA LEU A 346 -22.10 1.35 1.43
C LEU A 346 -23.34 2.03 0.83
N GLN A 347 -24.32 2.42 1.66
CA GLN A 347 -25.47 3.21 1.20
C GLN A 347 -25.07 4.67 0.88
N LYS A 348 -24.03 5.21 1.55
CA LYS A 348 -23.44 6.54 1.31
C LYS A 348 -21.92 6.43 1.37
N PRO A 349 -21.29 5.75 0.42
CA PRO A 349 -19.86 5.46 0.49
C PRO A 349 -19.01 6.70 0.28
N TYR A 350 -17.85 6.73 0.92
CA TYR A 350 -16.77 7.62 0.57
C TYR A 350 -15.85 6.86 -0.37
N TYR A 351 -15.36 7.53 -1.38
CA TYR A 351 -14.50 6.90 -2.37
C TYR A 351 -13.44 7.85 -2.90
N TYR A 352 -12.42 7.25 -3.42
CA TYR A 352 -11.34 7.90 -4.13
C TYR A 352 -11.42 7.54 -5.62
N VAL A 353 -11.07 8.49 -6.48
CA VAL A 353 -11.01 8.28 -7.94
C VAL A 353 -9.64 8.71 -8.47
N ASN A 354 -8.94 7.77 -9.10
CA ASN A 354 -7.76 8.06 -9.91
C ASN A 354 -8.15 8.12 -11.38
N VAL A 355 -7.65 9.13 -12.08
CA VAL A 355 -7.79 9.26 -13.54
C VAL A 355 -6.40 9.15 -14.14
N ILE A 356 -5.96 7.93 -14.40
CA ILE A 356 -4.60 7.63 -14.86
C ILE A 356 -4.27 8.30 -16.19
N SER A 357 -5.27 8.42 -17.08
CA SER A 357 -5.16 9.05 -18.40
C SER A 357 -4.91 10.56 -18.37
N LYS A 358 -4.93 11.22 -17.20
CA LYS A 358 -4.55 12.65 -17.05
C LYS A 358 -3.06 12.91 -17.29
N TYR A 359 -2.22 11.96 -16.95
CA TYR A 359 -0.77 12.04 -17.11
C TYR A 359 -0.21 10.97 -18.06
N ASN A 360 -1.03 9.98 -18.45
CA ASN A 360 -0.64 8.84 -19.27
C ASN A 360 -1.68 8.63 -20.37
N ASP A 361 -1.61 9.44 -21.43
CA ASP A 361 -2.61 9.47 -22.53
C ASP A 361 -2.85 8.09 -23.15
N HIS A 362 -1.79 7.25 -23.25
CA HIS A 362 -1.88 5.89 -23.81
C HIS A 362 -2.67 4.91 -22.92
N CYS A 363 -3.04 5.30 -21.70
CA CYS A 363 -3.87 4.45 -20.81
C CYS A 363 -5.36 4.47 -21.16
N ALA A 364 -5.78 5.29 -22.12
CA ALA A 364 -7.14 5.29 -22.66
C ALA A 364 -7.11 5.55 -24.17
N PRO A 365 -8.11 5.07 -24.94
CA PRO A 365 -8.28 5.47 -26.34
C PRO A 365 -8.47 6.99 -26.48
N GLU A 366 -8.23 7.53 -27.66
CA GLU A 366 -8.42 8.95 -27.94
C GLU A 366 -9.86 9.40 -27.61
N GLY A 367 -9.99 10.56 -26.96
CA GLY A 367 -11.28 11.08 -26.49
C GLY A 367 -11.87 10.38 -25.25
N CYS A 368 -11.21 9.35 -24.71
CA CYS A 368 -11.66 8.56 -23.56
C CYS A 368 -10.87 8.89 -22.29
N GLU A 369 -11.42 8.48 -21.13
CA GLU A 369 -10.72 8.50 -19.83
C GLU A 369 -10.74 7.12 -19.18
N SER A 370 -9.65 6.80 -18.48
CA SER A 370 -9.49 5.60 -17.67
C SER A 370 -9.59 5.99 -16.19
N LEU A 371 -10.61 5.49 -15.49
CA LEU A 371 -10.90 5.81 -14.10
C LEU A 371 -10.76 4.56 -13.22
N PHE A 372 -10.16 4.76 -12.07
CA PHE A 372 -10.02 3.75 -11.03
C PHE A 372 -10.63 4.26 -9.73
N PHE A 373 -11.73 3.64 -9.30
CA PHE A 373 -12.42 3.95 -8.05
C PHE A 373 -11.94 3.03 -6.95
N VAL A 374 -11.72 3.58 -5.76
CA VAL A 374 -11.40 2.82 -4.55
C VAL A 374 -12.36 3.23 -3.45
N CYS A 375 -13.19 2.30 -3.02
CA CYS A 375 -14.13 2.47 -1.93
C CYS A 375 -13.70 1.57 -0.76
N PRO A 376 -13.36 2.13 0.42
CA PRO A 376 -13.14 1.34 1.62
C PRO A 376 -14.42 0.62 2.03
N VAL A 377 -14.28 -0.67 2.37
CA VAL A 377 -15.43 -1.53 2.74
C VAL A 377 -15.04 -2.48 3.89
N PRO A 378 -16.03 -3.07 4.58
CA PRO A 378 -15.77 -4.14 5.54
C PRO A 378 -15.05 -5.34 4.91
N ASP A 379 -14.29 -6.08 5.69
CA ASP A 379 -13.70 -7.35 5.26
C ASP A 379 -14.79 -8.46 5.17
N LEU A 380 -14.43 -9.62 4.60
CA LEU A 380 -15.34 -10.74 4.37
C LEU A 380 -15.96 -11.35 5.65
N ARG A 381 -15.51 -10.97 6.84
CA ARG A 381 -16.14 -11.34 8.11
C ARG A 381 -17.48 -10.63 8.30
N TYR A 382 -17.55 -9.36 7.88
CA TYR A 382 -18.71 -8.51 8.10
C TYR A 382 -19.61 -8.41 6.86
N LYS A 383 -19.04 -8.57 5.65
CA LYS A 383 -19.78 -8.67 4.37
C LYS A 383 -19.21 -9.82 3.54
N PRO A 384 -19.66 -11.07 3.78
CA PRO A 384 -19.19 -12.24 3.03
C PRO A 384 -19.81 -12.35 1.64
N ASP A 385 -21.02 -11.83 1.43
CA ASP A 385 -21.73 -11.83 0.16
C ASP A 385 -21.57 -10.51 -0.60
N TRP A 386 -21.29 -10.61 -1.88
CA TRP A 386 -21.10 -9.49 -2.82
C TRP A 386 -21.93 -9.67 -4.10
N SER A 387 -23.07 -10.36 -4.01
CA SER A 387 -24.03 -10.49 -5.13
C SER A 387 -24.60 -9.14 -5.58
N ASP A 388 -24.62 -8.15 -4.67
CA ASP A 388 -25.06 -6.76 -4.87
C ASP A 388 -23.96 -5.82 -5.42
N ARG A 389 -22.78 -6.33 -5.78
CA ARG A 389 -21.62 -5.52 -6.18
C ARG A 389 -21.87 -4.60 -7.37
N GLU A 390 -22.71 -5.03 -8.31
CA GLU A 390 -23.10 -4.22 -9.49
C GLU A 390 -23.94 -3.02 -9.09
N GLU A 391 -24.91 -3.21 -8.21
CA GLU A 391 -25.77 -2.13 -7.70
C GLU A 391 -24.93 -1.11 -6.92
N ILE A 392 -24.06 -1.56 -6.02
CA ILE A 392 -23.17 -0.69 -5.27
C ILE A 392 -22.24 0.10 -6.21
N ALA A 393 -21.63 -0.57 -7.20
CA ALA A 393 -20.73 0.08 -8.16
C ALA A 393 -21.47 1.15 -8.98
N MET A 394 -22.67 0.86 -9.46
CA MET A 394 -23.48 1.82 -10.22
C MET A 394 -23.94 2.99 -9.36
N SER A 395 -24.23 2.77 -8.08
CA SER A 395 -24.53 3.85 -7.13
C SER A 395 -23.33 4.81 -6.97
N ILE A 396 -22.13 4.28 -6.82
CA ILE A 396 -20.88 5.07 -6.71
C ILE A 396 -20.63 5.86 -8.00
N ILE A 397 -20.76 5.22 -9.18
CA ILE A 397 -20.56 5.86 -10.48
C ILE A 397 -21.56 7.00 -10.69
N SER A 398 -22.83 6.76 -10.33
CA SER A 398 -23.90 7.77 -10.44
C SER A 398 -23.68 8.94 -9.47
N ASP A 399 -23.25 8.68 -8.22
CA ASP A 399 -22.90 9.73 -7.27
C ASP A 399 -21.71 10.57 -7.78
N PHE A 400 -20.68 9.92 -8.31
CA PHE A 400 -19.55 10.60 -8.92
C PHE A 400 -20.01 11.52 -10.06
N GLY A 401 -20.82 11.02 -10.99
CA GLY A 401 -21.38 11.81 -12.09
C GLY A 401 -22.13 13.05 -11.59
N LYS A 402 -23.00 12.90 -10.57
CA LYS A 402 -23.71 14.01 -9.94
C LYS A 402 -22.77 15.04 -9.33
N ARG A 403 -21.73 14.59 -8.61
CA ARG A 403 -20.78 15.50 -7.94
C ARG A 403 -19.88 16.28 -8.89
N ILE A 404 -19.56 15.72 -10.06
CA ILE A 404 -18.84 16.43 -11.10
C ILE A 404 -19.74 17.21 -12.08
N GLY A 405 -21.08 17.18 -11.88
CA GLY A 405 -22.07 17.85 -12.72
C GLY A 405 -22.23 17.23 -14.11
N GLN A 406 -21.88 15.95 -14.29
CA GLN A 406 -21.92 15.25 -15.58
C GLN A 406 -22.41 13.81 -15.39
N ASP A 407 -23.49 13.43 -16.08
CA ASP A 407 -23.87 12.01 -16.15
C ASP A 407 -22.88 11.27 -17.05
N ILE A 408 -22.13 10.34 -16.47
CA ILE A 408 -21.13 9.53 -17.19
C ILE A 408 -21.62 8.11 -17.49
N VAL A 409 -22.79 7.73 -16.98
CA VAL A 409 -23.33 6.37 -17.14
C VAL A 409 -23.53 6.00 -18.62
N PRO A 410 -24.07 6.89 -19.49
CA PRO A 410 -24.21 6.59 -20.91
C PRO A 410 -22.88 6.45 -21.67
N ASP A 411 -21.79 6.94 -21.12
CA ASP A 411 -20.47 6.94 -21.75
C ASP A 411 -19.61 5.73 -21.38
N ILE A 412 -20.13 4.82 -20.53
CA ILE A 412 -19.39 3.64 -20.07
C ILE A 412 -19.13 2.71 -21.25
N LEU A 413 -17.85 2.45 -21.53
CA LEU A 413 -17.39 1.50 -22.54
C LEU A 413 -16.99 0.17 -21.92
N THR A 414 -16.30 0.20 -20.81
CA THR A 414 -15.86 -1.00 -20.09
C THR A 414 -15.92 -0.78 -18.59
N LYS A 415 -16.22 -1.84 -17.87
CA LYS A 415 -16.27 -1.87 -16.42
C LYS A 415 -15.74 -3.21 -15.88
N THR A 416 -14.96 -3.16 -14.83
CA THR A 416 -14.56 -4.33 -14.04
C THR A 416 -14.63 -3.97 -12.56
N ILE A 417 -15.13 -4.87 -11.72
CA ILE A 417 -15.33 -4.65 -10.30
C ILE A 417 -14.58 -5.74 -9.55
N TYR A 418 -13.70 -5.32 -8.61
CA TYR A 418 -13.11 -6.23 -7.63
C TYR A 418 -13.66 -5.90 -6.24
N THR A 419 -14.07 -6.92 -5.53
CA THR A 419 -14.52 -6.91 -4.14
C THR A 419 -13.47 -7.56 -3.26
N PRO A 420 -13.63 -7.60 -1.94
CA PRO A 420 -12.76 -8.39 -1.07
C PRO A 420 -12.64 -9.88 -1.46
N LEU A 421 -13.59 -10.44 -2.22
CA LEU A 421 -13.51 -11.82 -2.75
C LEU A 421 -12.36 -11.95 -3.76
N GLU A 422 -12.34 -11.09 -4.78
CA GLU A 422 -11.29 -11.10 -5.80
C GLU A 422 -9.92 -10.79 -5.19
N TRP A 423 -9.85 -9.84 -4.25
CA TRP A 423 -8.61 -9.53 -3.52
C TRP A 423 -8.09 -10.72 -2.71
N LYS A 424 -8.97 -11.47 -2.05
CA LYS A 424 -8.61 -12.71 -1.34
C LYS A 424 -8.09 -13.77 -2.30
N GLU A 425 -8.81 -14.00 -3.39
CA GLU A 425 -8.50 -15.07 -4.34
C GLU A 425 -7.22 -14.82 -5.11
N GLN A 426 -7.04 -13.59 -5.64
CA GLN A 426 -5.87 -13.26 -6.48
C GLN A 426 -4.58 -13.14 -5.66
N PHE A 427 -4.66 -12.63 -4.43
CA PHE A 427 -3.46 -12.29 -3.66
C PHE A 427 -3.32 -13.05 -2.33
N ASN A 428 -4.15 -14.06 -2.09
CA ASN A 428 -4.16 -14.86 -0.85
C ASN A 428 -4.25 -13.97 0.41
N LEU A 429 -5.06 -12.91 0.37
CA LEU A 429 -5.22 -11.97 1.48
C LEU A 429 -6.27 -12.48 2.48
N HIS A 430 -5.92 -12.51 3.74
CA HIS A 430 -6.84 -12.93 4.79
C HIS A 430 -8.11 -12.05 4.77
N ARG A 431 -9.28 -12.69 4.62
CA ARG A 431 -10.60 -12.03 4.57
C ARG A 431 -10.72 -10.89 3.53
N GLY A 432 -9.88 -10.89 2.50
CA GLY A 432 -9.88 -9.85 1.48
C GLY A 432 -9.40 -8.48 1.98
N SER A 433 -8.59 -8.43 3.05
CA SER A 433 -7.97 -7.21 3.56
C SER A 433 -7.07 -6.57 2.49
N GLY A 434 -7.25 -5.27 2.22
CA GLY A 434 -6.54 -4.63 1.09
C GLY A 434 -5.02 -4.53 1.28
N LEU A 435 -4.55 -4.27 2.50
CA LEU A 435 -3.12 -4.06 2.80
C LEU A 435 -2.51 -5.18 3.65
N GLY A 436 -3.28 -6.21 4.02
CA GLY A 436 -2.81 -7.27 4.91
C GLY A 436 -2.93 -6.89 6.39
N LEU A 437 -1.96 -7.32 7.20
CA LEU A 437 -1.96 -7.12 8.65
C LEU A 437 -1.91 -5.63 9.01
N SER A 438 -2.76 -5.19 9.96
CA SER A 438 -2.91 -3.79 10.31
C SER A 438 -1.70 -3.22 11.07
N HIS A 439 -1.63 -1.88 11.17
CA HIS A 439 -0.58 -1.14 11.88
C HIS A 439 -1.01 -0.74 13.30
N LYS A 440 -1.69 -1.66 14.01
CA LYS A 440 -1.96 -1.50 15.44
C LYS A 440 -0.66 -1.55 16.25
N ILE A 441 -0.57 -0.82 17.36
CA ILE A 441 0.67 -0.75 18.18
C ILE A 441 1.23 -2.13 18.52
N MET A 442 0.36 -3.10 18.85
CA MET A 442 0.76 -4.49 19.14
C MET A 442 1.02 -5.34 17.87
N GLN A 443 1.10 -4.72 16.71
CA GLN A 443 1.39 -5.35 15.41
C GLN A 443 2.39 -4.54 14.58
N ILE A 444 3.24 -3.73 15.23
CA ILE A 444 4.33 -2.98 14.59
C ILE A 444 5.67 -3.32 15.23
N GLY A 445 6.78 -3.02 14.54
CA GLY A 445 8.12 -3.29 15.01
C GLY A 445 8.32 -4.77 15.37
N ALA A 446 8.88 -5.05 16.54
CA ALA A 446 9.12 -6.43 16.99
C ALA A 446 7.85 -7.26 17.31
N PHE A 447 6.67 -6.61 17.39
CA PHE A 447 5.38 -7.31 17.55
C PHE A 447 4.80 -7.79 16.21
N ARG A 448 5.34 -7.34 15.08
CA ARG A 448 4.93 -7.80 13.76
C ARG A 448 5.56 -9.17 13.45
N PRO A 449 4.94 -10.02 12.60
CA PRO A 449 5.57 -11.26 12.16
C PRO A 449 6.99 -10.99 11.66
N LYS A 450 7.95 -11.78 12.13
CA LYS A 450 9.37 -11.61 11.84
C LYS A 450 9.64 -11.84 10.34
N ASN A 451 10.74 -11.29 9.84
CA ASN A 451 11.18 -11.53 8.46
C ASN A 451 12.11 -12.76 8.30
N TYR A 452 12.08 -13.68 9.26
CA TYR A 452 12.72 -14.99 9.20
C TYR A 452 11.78 -16.05 9.76
N ASP A 453 11.97 -17.31 9.37
CA ASP A 453 11.13 -18.42 9.82
C ASP A 453 11.52 -18.89 11.25
N GLU A 454 10.55 -19.39 11.98
CA GLU A 454 10.68 -19.84 13.35
C GLU A 454 11.42 -21.19 13.46
N GLU A 455 11.38 -22.01 12.39
CA GLU A 455 11.92 -23.37 12.38
C GLU A 455 13.07 -23.54 11.36
N PHE A 456 12.96 -22.91 10.19
CA PHE A 456 13.95 -23.07 9.11
C PHE A 456 14.89 -21.87 9.03
N LYS A 457 16.17 -22.09 9.32
CA LYS A 457 17.22 -21.06 9.34
C LYS A 457 17.48 -20.42 7.95
N ASN A 458 17.09 -21.07 6.86
CA ASN A 458 17.28 -20.63 5.49
C ASN A 458 15.99 -20.12 4.82
N LEU A 459 14.92 -19.87 5.57
CA LEU A 459 13.67 -19.29 5.07
C LEU A 459 13.43 -17.90 5.67
N PHE A 460 13.14 -16.95 4.78
CA PHE A 460 12.92 -15.55 5.11
C PHE A 460 11.63 -15.03 4.51
N TYR A 461 11.18 -13.85 4.97
CA TYR A 461 9.93 -13.24 4.52
C TYR A 461 10.14 -11.75 4.20
N ALA A 462 9.48 -11.26 3.14
CA ALA A 462 9.43 -9.85 2.80
C ALA A 462 8.01 -9.44 2.39
N GLY A 463 7.64 -8.19 2.60
CA GLY A 463 6.35 -7.65 2.18
C GLY A 463 5.49 -7.10 3.32
N ALA A 464 4.21 -6.87 3.03
CA ALA A 464 3.33 -6.03 3.86
C ALA A 464 3.01 -6.58 5.25
N SER A 465 2.88 -7.89 5.41
CA SER A 465 2.51 -8.51 6.71
C SER A 465 3.72 -8.95 7.55
N THR A 466 4.92 -8.52 7.18
CA THR A 466 6.13 -8.57 8.02
C THR A 466 6.66 -7.15 8.24
N ILE A 467 7.85 -6.99 8.79
CA ILE A 467 8.48 -5.69 9.04
C ILE A 467 8.93 -5.02 7.72
N PRO A 468 8.81 -3.67 7.61
CA PRO A 468 8.21 -2.76 8.58
C PRO A 468 6.69 -2.64 8.48
N GLY A 469 6.05 -3.10 7.39
CA GLY A 469 4.63 -3.02 7.16
C GLY A 469 4.22 -2.82 5.70
N ALA A 470 2.97 -2.38 5.47
CA ALA A 470 2.42 -2.15 4.14
C ALA A 470 2.80 -0.77 3.59
N GLY A 471 2.88 -0.68 2.26
CA GLY A 471 3.20 0.51 1.47
C GLY A 471 4.29 0.24 0.44
N LEU A 472 4.31 0.97 -0.66
CA LEU A 472 5.32 0.77 -1.72
C LEU A 472 6.75 0.99 -1.20
N PRO A 473 7.06 2.14 -0.52
CA PRO A 473 8.39 2.33 0.05
C PRO A 473 8.69 1.32 1.16
N MET A 474 7.68 0.90 1.92
CA MET A 474 7.84 -0.13 2.95
C MET A 474 8.21 -1.50 2.34
N ALA A 475 7.73 -1.81 1.13
CA ALA A 475 8.12 -3.02 0.41
C ALA A 475 9.62 -3.00 0.04
N ILE A 476 10.16 -1.85 -0.37
CA ILE A 476 11.58 -1.65 -0.65
C ILE A 476 12.43 -1.83 0.62
N ILE A 477 12.00 -1.21 1.73
CA ILE A 477 12.66 -1.36 3.04
C ILE A 477 12.60 -2.82 3.52
N SER A 478 11.44 -3.48 3.40
CA SER A 478 11.26 -4.88 3.79
C SER A 478 12.18 -5.82 3.00
N ALA A 479 12.36 -5.55 1.70
CA ALA A 479 13.29 -6.28 0.85
C ALA A 479 14.75 -6.13 1.34
N ASN A 480 15.14 -4.91 1.72
CA ASN A 480 16.48 -4.67 2.28
C ASN A 480 16.68 -5.40 3.61
N LEU A 481 15.72 -5.29 4.53
CA LEU A 481 15.79 -5.96 5.83
C LEU A 481 15.87 -7.49 5.71
N ALA A 482 15.16 -8.07 4.73
CA ALA A 482 15.25 -9.50 4.44
C ALA A 482 16.62 -9.86 3.83
N PHE A 483 17.12 -9.06 2.89
CA PHE A 483 18.45 -9.23 2.29
C PHE A 483 19.56 -9.21 3.35
N GLU A 484 19.55 -8.25 4.28
CA GLU A 484 20.52 -8.18 5.38
C GLU A 484 20.53 -9.46 6.23
N ARG A 485 19.34 -10.01 6.55
CA ARG A 485 19.25 -11.28 7.29
C ARG A 485 19.74 -12.48 6.49
N MET A 486 19.38 -12.55 5.21
CA MET A 486 19.80 -13.64 4.34
C MET A 486 21.32 -13.69 4.19
N THR A 487 21.97 -12.53 4.11
CA THR A 487 23.42 -12.45 3.97
C THR A 487 24.17 -12.66 5.30
N ALA A 488 23.53 -12.40 6.44
CA ALA A 488 24.14 -12.62 7.76
C ALA A 488 24.15 -14.09 8.20
N VAL A 489 23.37 -14.98 7.58
CA VAL A 489 23.33 -16.43 7.90
C VAL A 489 24.41 -17.23 7.14
N LEU A 490 25.18 -16.57 6.30
CA LEU A 490 26.19 -17.13 5.43
C LEU A 490 27.59 -17.04 5.99
#